data_1753762b698e06f8029954879d3762d0
#
_entry.id   1753762b698e06f8029954879d3762d0
#
_cell.length_a   1.000
_cell.length_b   1.000
_cell.length_c   1.000
_cell.angle_alpha   90.00
_cell.angle_beta   90.00
_cell.angle_gamma   90.00
#
_symmetry.space_group_name_H-M   'P 1'
#
loop_
_entity.id
_entity.type
_entity.pdbx_description
1 polymer ?
#
loop_
_entity_poly.entity_id
_entity_poly.type
_entity_poly.pdbx_seq_one_letter_code
_entity_poly.pdbx_strand_id
1 'polypeptide(L)'
;MKLEGKVAVVTGAGSGMGREIAKLFAREGARVVVSDYVEQTAKETVDMIAGAGGAATLAVADVSREEDVQRMIDTAVKTYGTLDILINNAGIMDGMTPAHELTDQLWERVIAVNTTGPMRAIRKALPIFMEKGKGVIVNIASIGGLQGSRAGAAYTTSKHALVGLTRNVAFQYADLGIRCNAIAPGGVETNIGVGSATPSQFGLEKAMKGMATNPRTGKPEEIAAVALFLASDDASFVNGAVIVADAGWTAY
;
A
#
# COMPACT_ATOMS: atom_id res chain seq x y z
N MET A 1 2.42 -18.05 15.02
CA MET A 1 1.91 -17.10 14.01
C MET A 1 2.38 -15.70 14.39
N LYS A 2 2.88 -14.94 13.41
CA LYS A 2 3.50 -13.61 13.69
C LYS A 2 2.49 -12.50 13.98
N LEU A 3 1.24 -12.67 13.56
CA LEU A 3 0.15 -11.69 13.70
C LEU A 3 -1.06 -12.23 14.48
N GLU A 4 -0.83 -13.21 15.35
CA GLU A 4 -1.89 -13.84 16.13
C GLU A 4 -2.76 -12.82 16.85
N GLY A 5 -4.07 -12.86 16.63
CA GLY A 5 -5.06 -11.97 17.24
C GLY A 5 -5.04 -10.52 16.77
N LYS A 6 -4.13 -10.12 15.87
CA LYS A 6 -4.08 -8.75 15.32
C LYS A 6 -5.23 -8.50 14.36
N VAL A 7 -5.64 -7.24 14.25
CA VAL A 7 -6.61 -6.76 13.27
C VAL A 7 -5.91 -5.88 12.25
N ALA A 8 -5.99 -6.25 10.97
CA ALA A 8 -5.35 -5.53 9.88
C ALA A 8 -6.38 -5.01 8.86
N VAL A 9 -6.19 -3.80 8.38
CA VAL A 9 -6.86 -3.26 7.19
C VAL A 9 -5.85 -3.25 6.04
N VAL A 10 -6.21 -3.83 4.90
CA VAL A 10 -5.39 -3.84 3.68
C VAL A 10 -6.18 -3.21 2.53
N THR A 11 -5.68 -2.09 1.99
CA THR A 11 -6.31 -1.40 0.85
C THR A 11 -5.80 -1.92 -0.49
N GLY A 12 -6.66 -1.92 -1.53
CA GLY A 12 -6.32 -2.51 -2.83
C GLY A 12 -6.09 -4.02 -2.72
N ALA A 13 -6.84 -4.68 -1.83
CA ALA A 13 -6.65 -6.09 -1.49
C ALA A 13 -7.45 -7.05 -2.39
N GLY A 14 -8.12 -6.55 -3.42
CA GLY A 14 -8.83 -7.36 -4.41
C GLY A 14 -7.89 -8.08 -5.38
N SER A 15 -6.63 -7.67 -5.53
CA SER A 15 -5.68 -8.28 -6.48
C SER A 15 -4.21 -8.02 -6.10
N GLY A 16 -3.29 -8.63 -6.84
CA GLY A 16 -1.86 -8.35 -6.79
C GLY A 16 -1.25 -8.38 -5.39
N MET A 17 -0.41 -7.40 -5.07
CA MET A 17 0.29 -7.32 -3.78
C MET A 17 -0.67 -7.25 -2.58
N GLY A 18 -1.75 -6.47 -2.68
CA GLY A 18 -2.72 -6.32 -1.60
C GLY A 18 -3.43 -7.64 -1.26
N ARG A 19 -3.81 -8.43 -2.28
CA ARG A 19 -4.39 -9.77 -2.09
C ARG A 19 -3.42 -10.70 -1.36
N GLU A 20 -2.16 -10.75 -1.80
CA GLU A 20 -1.17 -11.64 -1.20
C GLU A 20 -0.77 -11.21 0.21
N ILE A 21 -0.73 -9.90 0.50
CA ILE A 21 -0.57 -9.37 1.85
C ILE A 21 -1.73 -9.82 2.75
N ALA A 22 -2.99 -9.64 2.29
CA ALA A 22 -4.17 -10.02 3.07
C ALA A 22 -4.20 -11.53 3.38
N LYS A 23 -3.92 -12.38 2.38
CA LYS A 23 -3.84 -13.84 2.53
C LYS A 23 -2.74 -14.25 3.50
N LEU A 24 -1.53 -13.67 3.37
CA LEU A 24 -0.41 -13.97 4.24
C LEU A 24 -0.68 -13.54 5.68
N PHE A 25 -1.25 -12.35 5.89
CA PHE A 25 -1.60 -11.86 7.23
C PHE A 25 -2.63 -12.75 7.91
N ALA A 26 -3.67 -13.19 7.17
CA ALA A 26 -4.67 -14.12 7.70
C ALA A 26 -4.04 -15.47 8.07
N ARG A 27 -3.14 -16.02 7.24
CA ARG A 27 -2.40 -17.25 7.54
C ARG A 27 -1.51 -17.12 8.77
N GLU A 28 -1.04 -15.91 9.06
CA GLU A 28 -0.24 -15.59 10.25
C GLU A 28 -1.09 -15.18 11.47
N GLY A 29 -2.41 -15.46 11.44
CA GLY A 29 -3.32 -15.30 12.57
C GLY A 29 -4.00 -13.95 12.69
N ALA A 30 -3.84 -13.04 11.72
CA ALA A 30 -4.56 -11.78 11.72
C ALA A 30 -6.01 -11.95 11.26
N ARG A 31 -6.91 -11.11 11.79
CA ARG A 31 -8.25 -10.86 11.26
C ARG A 31 -8.14 -9.69 10.29
N VAL A 32 -8.51 -9.90 9.02
CA VAL A 32 -8.19 -8.96 7.95
C VAL A 32 -9.46 -8.29 7.40
N VAL A 33 -9.48 -6.97 7.34
CA VAL A 33 -10.40 -6.21 6.51
C VAL A 33 -9.80 -6.09 5.11
N VAL A 34 -10.40 -6.79 4.16
CA VAL A 34 -10.04 -6.77 2.74
C VAL A 34 -10.77 -5.61 2.10
N SER A 35 -10.06 -4.55 1.75
CA SER A 35 -10.64 -3.35 1.15
C SER A 35 -10.22 -3.17 -0.29
N ASP A 36 -11.20 -2.96 -1.17
CA ASP A 36 -10.99 -2.59 -2.56
C ASP A 36 -12.21 -1.79 -3.07
N TYR A 37 -12.03 -1.04 -4.16
CA TYR A 37 -13.15 -0.35 -4.81
C TYR A 37 -13.97 -1.29 -5.72
N VAL A 38 -13.36 -2.42 -6.15
CA VAL A 38 -14.03 -3.47 -6.91
C VAL A 38 -14.50 -4.57 -5.95
N GLU A 39 -15.79 -4.56 -5.65
CA GLU A 39 -16.43 -5.50 -4.69
C GLU A 39 -16.15 -6.97 -5.04
N GLN A 40 -16.30 -7.33 -6.32
CA GLN A 40 -16.14 -8.70 -6.77
C GLN A 40 -14.77 -9.28 -6.43
N THR A 41 -13.69 -8.57 -6.77
CA THR A 41 -12.32 -9.05 -6.54
C THR A 41 -11.93 -9.06 -5.06
N ALA A 42 -12.46 -8.11 -4.29
CA ALA A 42 -12.29 -8.09 -2.84
C ALA A 42 -13.00 -9.27 -2.17
N LYS A 43 -14.23 -9.58 -2.62
CA LYS A 43 -14.98 -10.74 -2.15
C LYS A 43 -14.23 -12.05 -2.45
N GLU A 44 -13.68 -12.20 -3.65
CA GLU A 44 -12.86 -13.37 -3.99
C GLU A 44 -11.70 -13.55 -3.00
N THR A 45 -11.03 -12.45 -2.62
CA THR A 45 -9.94 -12.50 -1.63
C THR A 45 -10.45 -12.94 -0.25
N VAL A 46 -11.61 -12.43 0.19
CA VAL A 46 -12.26 -12.87 1.44
C VAL A 46 -12.57 -14.36 1.40
N ASP A 47 -13.17 -14.84 0.28
CA ASP A 47 -13.53 -16.25 0.11
C ASP A 47 -12.27 -17.15 0.11
N MET A 48 -11.17 -16.72 -0.52
CA MET A 48 -9.88 -17.43 -0.48
C MET A 48 -9.33 -17.54 0.95
N ILE A 49 -9.39 -16.46 1.74
CA ILE A 49 -8.94 -16.45 3.13
C ILE A 49 -9.81 -17.37 3.98
N ALA A 50 -11.13 -17.28 3.84
CA ALA A 50 -12.07 -18.13 4.57
C ALA A 50 -11.90 -19.61 4.21
N GLY A 51 -11.73 -19.93 2.92
CA GLY A 51 -11.46 -21.28 2.45
C GLY A 51 -10.16 -21.90 2.98
N ALA A 52 -9.19 -21.05 3.35
CA ALA A 52 -7.94 -21.46 4.02
C ALA A 52 -8.05 -21.48 5.55
N GLY A 53 -9.23 -21.26 6.13
CA GLY A 53 -9.45 -21.25 7.59
C GLY A 53 -9.08 -19.94 8.28
N GLY A 54 -8.76 -18.89 7.54
CA GLY A 54 -8.48 -17.55 8.06
C GLY A 54 -9.73 -16.71 8.30
N ALA A 55 -9.58 -15.58 8.98
CA ALA A 55 -10.65 -14.62 9.26
C ALA A 55 -10.51 -13.36 8.42
N ALA A 56 -11.50 -13.07 7.59
CA ALA A 56 -11.54 -11.84 6.80
C ALA A 56 -12.95 -11.27 6.70
N THR A 57 -13.05 -9.97 6.50
CA THR A 57 -14.31 -9.27 6.19
C THR A 57 -14.09 -8.29 5.04
N LEU A 58 -15.14 -8.07 4.25
CA LEU A 58 -15.13 -7.17 3.11
C LEU A 58 -15.40 -5.72 3.54
N ALA A 59 -14.66 -4.78 2.95
CA ALA A 59 -14.98 -3.36 2.99
C ALA A 59 -14.81 -2.74 1.59
N VAL A 60 -15.92 -2.50 0.90
CA VAL A 60 -15.89 -1.80 -0.41
C VAL A 60 -15.60 -0.32 -0.16
N ALA A 61 -14.49 0.18 -0.72
CA ALA A 61 -14.05 1.55 -0.50
C ALA A 61 -13.21 2.09 -1.67
N ASP A 62 -13.55 3.28 -2.13
CA ASP A 62 -12.68 4.13 -2.93
C ASP A 62 -11.85 4.99 -1.98
N VAL A 63 -10.53 4.73 -1.91
CA VAL A 63 -9.62 5.46 -1.01
C VAL A 63 -9.49 6.96 -1.33
N SER A 64 -9.92 7.39 -2.52
CA SER A 64 -9.99 8.81 -2.87
C SER A 64 -11.16 9.54 -2.20
N ARG A 65 -12.10 8.82 -1.57
CA ARG A 65 -13.29 9.37 -0.91
C ARG A 65 -13.17 9.25 0.61
N GLU A 66 -13.31 10.36 1.30
CA GLU A 66 -13.18 10.44 2.76
C GLU A 66 -14.14 9.49 3.48
N GLU A 67 -15.42 9.49 3.07
CA GLU A 67 -16.47 8.69 3.71
C GLU A 67 -16.20 7.19 3.57
N ASP A 68 -15.64 6.76 2.44
CA ASP A 68 -15.31 5.36 2.20
C ASP A 68 -14.13 4.93 3.08
N VAL A 69 -13.10 5.79 3.19
CA VAL A 69 -11.96 5.54 4.08
C VAL A 69 -12.40 5.43 5.54
N GLN A 70 -13.29 6.32 5.99
CA GLN A 70 -13.83 6.25 7.34
C GLN A 70 -14.59 4.94 7.58
N ARG A 71 -15.52 4.57 6.67
CA ARG A 71 -16.27 3.30 6.78
C ARG A 71 -15.35 2.08 6.79
N MET A 72 -14.32 2.08 5.97
CA MET A 72 -13.33 0.99 5.92
C MET A 72 -12.64 0.78 7.28
N ILE A 73 -12.14 1.83 7.89
CA ILE A 73 -11.52 1.76 9.23
C ILE A 73 -12.55 1.39 10.30
N ASP A 74 -13.75 1.99 10.25
CA ASP A 74 -14.84 1.67 11.18
C ASP A 74 -15.28 0.20 11.07
N THR A 75 -15.17 -0.43 9.89
CA THR A 75 -15.45 -1.85 9.70
C THR A 75 -14.52 -2.71 10.57
N ALA A 76 -13.24 -2.39 10.66
CA ALA A 76 -12.31 -3.12 11.54
C ALA A 76 -12.73 -3.03 13.00
N VAL A 77 -13.06 -1.82 13.48
CA VAL A 77 -13.48 -1.60 14.87
C VAL A 77 -14.82 -2.26 15.17
N LYS A 78 -15.80 -2.13 14.28
CA LYS A 78 -17.14 -2.72 14.46
C LYS A 78 -17.12 -4.25 14.42
N THR A 79 -16.33 -4.84 13.54
CA THR A 79 -16.30 -6.30 13.34
C THR A 79 -15.40 -7.01 14.33
N TYR A 80 -14.25 -6.39 14.64
CA TYR A 80 -13.18 -7.06 15.41
C TYR A 80 -12.79 -6.33 16.71
N GLY A 81 -13.43 -5.20 17.01
CA GLY A 81 -13.26 -4.46 18.26
C GLY A 81 -12.07 -3.51 18.27
N THR A 82 -11.19 -3.53 17.27
CA THR A 82 -9.94 -2.74 17.24
C THR A 82 -9.35 -2.63 15.83
N LEU A 83 -8.26 -1.87 15.73
CA LEU A 83 -7.32 -1.88 14.62
C LEU A 83 -5.88 -1.95 15.17
N ASP A 84 -5.02 -2.77 14.58
CA ASP A 84 -3.60 -2.91 14.95
C ASP A 84 -2.67 -2.53 13.81
N ILE A 85 -3.05 -2.85 12.57
CA ILE A 85 -2.20 -2.72 11.39
C ILE A 85 -2.99 -2.07 10.25
N LEU A 86 -2.39 -1.04 9.65
CA LEU A 86 -2.90 -0.40 8.42
C LEU A 86 -1.91 -0.59 7.28
N ILE A 87 -2.34 -1.23 6.19
CA ILE A 87 -1.58 -1.39 4.95
C ILE A 87 -2.19 -0.50 3.86
N ASN A 88 -1.53 0.59 3.54
CA ASN A 88 -1.87 1.46 2.43
C ASN A 88 -1.21 0.92 1.15
N ASN A 89 -1.92 0.02 0.45
CA ASN A 89 -1.43 -0.60 -0.78
C ASN A 89 -2.16 -0.11 -2.04
N ALA A 90 -3.41 0.35 -1.93
CA ALA A 90 -4.16 0.86 -3.08
C ALA A 90 -3.37 1.95 -3.83
N GLY A 91 -3.32 1.85 -5.15
CA GLY A 91 -2.60 2.80 -5.99
C GLY A 91 -2.92 2.62 -7.47
N ILE A 92 -2.74 3.68 -8.23
CA ILE A 92 -2.93 3.71 -9.69
C ILE A 92 -1.70 4.30 -10.38
N MET A 93 -1.49 3.90 -11.65
CA MET A 93 -0.46 4.47 -12.52
C MET A 93 -0.99 5.69 -13.29
N ASP A 94 -0.07 6.49 -13.80
CA ASP A 94 -0.34 7.67 -14.64
C ASP A 94 -0.04 7.45 -16.13
N GLY A 95 0.13 6.19 -16.57
CA GLY A 95 0.44 5.87 -17.97
C GLY A 95 1.82 6.40 -18.43
N MET A 96 2.78 6.54 -17.54
CA MET A 96 4.11 7.13 -17.84
C MET A 96 4.03 8.57 -18.38
N THR A 97 2.97 9.31 -18.04
CA THR A 97 2.69 10.63 -18.60
C THR A 97 3.73 11.66 -18.14
N PRO A 98 4.50 12.28 -19.07
CA PRO A 98 5.47 13.31 -18.73
C PRO A 98 4.77 14.64 -18.38
N ALA A 99 5.50 15.57 -17.76
CA ALA A 99 4.91 16.82 -17.24
C ALA A 99 4.19 17.68 -18.31
N HIS A 100 4.67 17.70 -19.55
CA HIS A 100 4.06 18.52 -20.62
C HIS A 100 2.80 17.90 -21.23
N GLU A 101 2.53 16.62 -21.00
CA GLU A 101 1.31 15.92 -21.43
C GLU A 101 0.32 15.72 -20.28
N LEU A 102 0.72 16.06 -19.04
CA LEU A 102 -0.06 15.81 -17.84
C LEU A 102 -1.26 16.77 -17.77
N THR A 103 -2.47 16.22 -17.63
CA THR A 103 -3.68 16.99 -17.37
C THR A 103 -3.93 17.15 -15.87
N ASP A 104 -4.59 18.24 -15.47
CA ASP A 104 -4.98 18.45 -14.06
C ASP A 104 -5.85 17.29 -13.55
N GLN A 105 -6.77 16.78 -14.36
CA GLN A 105 -7.62 15.65 -14.00
C GLN A 105 -6.82 14.39 -13.67
N LEU A 106 -5.80 14.05 -14.49
CA LEU A 106 -4.94 12.88 -14.22
C LEU A 106 -4.09 13.11 -12.97
N TRP A 107 -3.52 14.31 -12.83
CA TRP A 107 -2.77 14.71 -11.64
C TRP A 107 -3.59 14.55 -10.38
N GLU A 108 -4.76 15.17 -10.31
CA GLU A 108 -5.66 15.15 -9.16
C GLU A 108 -6.07 13.72 -8.80
N ARG A 109 -6.43 12.89 -9.80
CA ARG A 109 -6.82 11.50 -9.60
C ARG A 109 -5.68 10.69 -8.99
N VAL A 110 -4.46 10.79 -9.52
CA VAL A 110 -3.30 10.04 -9.02
C VAL A 110 -2.95 10.48 -7.60
N ILE A 111 -2.93 11.78 -7.32
CA ILE A 111 -2.68 12.32 -5.98
C ILE A 111 -3.78 11.90 -5.00
N ALA A 112 -5.05 11.95 -5.42
CA ALA A 112 -6.18 11.57 -4.57
C ALA A 112 -6.08 10.12 -4.10
N VAL A 113 -5.72 9.19 -5.00
CA VAL A 113 -5.60 7.75 -4.67
C VAL A 113 -4.28 7.45 -3.95
N ASN A 114 -3.14 7.87 -4.52
CA ASN A 114 -1.82 7.40 -4.07
C ASN A 114 -1.28 8.14 -2.84
N THR A 115 -1.80 9.32 -2.54
CA THR A 115 -1.28 10.19 -1.46
C THR A 115 -2.37 10.60 -0.48
N THR A 116 -3.46 11.21 -0.98
CA THR A 116 -4.55 11.71 -0.11
C THR A 116 -5.28 10.54 0.56
N GLY A 117 -5.52 9.45 -0.15
CA GLY A 117 -6.12 8.23 0.41
C GLY A 117 -5.35 7.68 1.60
N PRO A 118 -4.07 7.34 1.45
CA PRO A 118 -3.21 6.95 2.58
C PRO A 118 -3.19 7.95 3.72
N MET A 119 -3.10 9.26 3.44
CA MET A 119 -3.13 10.30 4.47
C MET A 119 -4.45 10.24 5.27
N ARG A 120 -5.59 10.10 4.60
CA ARG A 120 -6.91 9.98 5.24
C ARG A 120 -7.02 8.72 6.10
N ALA A 121 -6.54 7.57 5.58
CA ALA A 121 -6.54 6.31 6.32
C ALA A 121 -5.65 6.39 7.57
N ILE A 122 -4.47 6.98 7.45
CA ILE A 122 -3.56 7.23 8.57
C ILE A 122 -4.23 8.15 9.60
N ARG A 123 -4.80 9.28 9.17
CA ARG A 123 -5.49 10.23 10.04
C ARG A 123 -6.63 9.57 10.83
N LYS A 124 -7.39 8.66 10.22
CA LYS A 124 -8.49 7.94 10.88
C LYS A 124 -7.99 6.84 11.81
N ALA A 125 -6.87 6.17 11.48
CA ALA A 125 -6.30 5.08 12.28
C ALA A 125 -5.53 5.58 13.52
N LEU A 126 -4.85 6.71 13.41
CA LEU A 126 -3.97 7.23 14.47
C LEU A 126 -4.67 7.39 15.84
N PRO A 127 -5.88 7.95 15.97
CA PRO A 127 -6.55 8.02 17.27
C PRO A 127 -6.74 6.66 17.94
N ILE A 128 -7.06 5.62 17.15
CA ILE A 128 -7.21 4.25 17.64
C ILE A 128 -5.87 3.71 18.15
N PHE A 129 -4.79 3.94 17.40
CA PHE A 129 -3.45 3.52 17.78
C PHE A 129 -2.92 4.26 19.01
N MET A 130 -3.19 5.57 19.10
CA MET A 130 -2.80 6.41 20.25
C MET A 130 -3.50 5.97 21.53
N GLU A 131 -4.80 5.69 21.49
CA GLU A 131 -5.57 5.17 22.64
C GLU A 131 -5.00 3.82 23.13
N LYS A 132 -4.52 2.98 22.20
CA LYS A 132 -3.93 1.67 22.52
C LYS A 132 -2.45 1.76 22.94
N GLY A 133 -1.77 2.87 22.66
CA GLY A 133 -0.31 2.98 22.80
C GLY A 133 0.48 2.04 21.87
N LYS A 134 -0.12 1.54 20.79
CA LYS A 134 0.53 0.64 19.81
C LYS A 134 -0.22 0.67 18.47
N GLY A 135 0.53 0.75 17.37
CA GLY A 135 0.00 0.64 16.02
C GLY A 135 1.09 0.46 14.97
N VAL A 136 0.75 -0.14 13.84
CA VAL A 136 1.68 -0.31 12.72
C VAL A 136 1.03 0.17 11.42
N ILE A 137 1.78 0.99 10.69
CA ILE A 137 1.42 1.46 9.35
C ILE A 137 2.50 1.02 8.37
N VAL A 138 2.09 0.39 7.27
CA VAL A 138 2.98 0.07 6.16
C VAL A 138 2.40 0.68 4.87
N ASN A 139 3.17 1.57 4.26
CA ASN A 139 2.81 2.23 3.02
C ASN A 139 3.51 1.56 1.84
N ILE A 140 2.75 1.11 0.83
CA ILE A 140 3.33 0.59 -0.40
C ILE A 140 3.65 1.78 -1.32
N ALA A 141 4.91 2.21 -1.24
CA ALA A 141 5.46 3.26 -2.10
C ALA A 141 5.83 2.69 -3.49
N SER A 142 7.03 2.92 -3.95
CA SER A 142 7.65 2.44 -5.19
C SER A 142 9.10 2.89 -5.23
N ILE A 143 9.96 2.23 -6.01
CA ILE A 143 11.25 2.82 -6.41
C ILE A 143 11.04 4.15 -7.17
N GLY A 144 9.86 4.34 -7.80
CA GLY A 144 9.43 5.63 -8.35
C GLY A 144 9.14 6.72 -7.30
N GLY A 145 9.14 6.39 -6.00
CA GLY A 145 9.12 7.33 -4.88
C GLY A 145 10.51 7.71 -4.38
N LEU A 146 11.57 7.16 -4.98
CA LEU A 146 12.97 7.40 -4.64
C LEU A 146 13.77 7.91 -5.85
N GLN A 147 13.29 7.65 -7.06
CA GLN A 147 13.94 7.98 -8.33
C GLN A 147 12.96 8.56 -9.34
N GLY A 148 13.42 9.46 -10.20
CA GLY A 148 12.57 10.20 -11.14
C GLY A 148 12.22 9.45 -12.45
N SER A 149 12.83 8.31 -12.74
CA SER A 149 12.77 7.68 -14.08
C SER A 149 11.93 6.41 -14.18
N ARG A 150 11.09 6.12 -13.18
CA ARG A 150 10.40 4.81 -13.09
C ARG A 150 8.90 4.86 -13.41
N ALA A 151 8.36 6.08 -13.58
CA ALA A 151 6.96 6.31 -13.92
C ALA A 151 6.80 7.73 -14.51
N GLY A 152 5.57 8.15 -14.77
CA GLY A 152 5.27 9.52 -15.17
C GLY A 152 5.31 10.51 -14.00
N ALA A 153 5.01 11.77 -14.27
CA ALA A 153 5.22 12.88 -13.34
C ALA A 153 4.29 12.80 -12.12
N ALA A 154 3.01 12.49 -12.31
CA ALA A 154 2.05 12.42 -11.21
C ALA A 154 2.32 11.23 -10.29
N TYR A 155 2.57 10.05 -10.85
CA TYR A 155 2.88 8.86 -10.05
C TYR A 155 4.16 9.05 -9.23
N THR A 156 5.24 9.50 -9.90
CA THR A 156 6.52 9.78 -9.25
C THR A 156 6.34 10.75 -8.08
N THR A 157 5.65 11.86 -8.29
CA THR A 157 5.36 12.85 -7.24
C THR A 157 4.56 12.21 -6.11
N SER A 158 3.50 11.45 -6.42
CA SER A 158 2.63 10.82 -5.42
C SER A 158 3.39 9.86 -4.52
N LYS A 159 4.33 9.08 -5.07
CA LYS A 159 5.11 8.09 -4.31
C LYS A 159 6.23 8.75 -3.49
N HIS A 160 6.83 9.85 -3.95
CA HIS A 160 7.72 10.67 -3.14
C HIS A 160 6.98 11.32 -1.96
N ALA A 161 5.76 11.83 -2.19
CA ALA A 161 4.92 12.38 -1.14
C ALA A 161 4.58 11.33 -0.06
N LEU A 162 4.28 10.07 -0.48
CA LEU A 162 4.00 8.98 0.45
C LEU A 162 5.23 8.61 1.29
N VAL A 163 6.44 8.65 0.73
CA VAL A 163 7.70 8.48 1.47
C VAL A 163 7.87 9.60 2.50
N GLY A 164 7.61 10.85 2.12
CA GLY A 164 7.65 11.99 3.05
C GLY A 164 6.66 11.85 4.20
N LEU A 165 5.41 11.47 3.90
CA LEU A 165 4.37 11.21 4.90
C LEU A 165 4.77 10.07 5.85
N THR A 166 5.36 8.99 5.32
CA THR A 166 5.85 7.85 6.12
C THR A 166 6.84 8.30 7.19
N ARG A 167 7.85 9.08 6.80
CA ARG A 167 8.89 9.58 7.71
C ARG A 167 8.33 10.55 8.74
N ASN A 168 7.43 11.44 8.32
CA ASN A 168 6.78 12.40 9.22
C ASN A 168 5.98 11.68 10.31
N VAL A 169 5.10 10.73 9.92
CA VAL A 169 4.29 9.96 10.87
C VAL A 169 5.17 9.10 11.80
N ALA A 170 6.20 8.46 11.24
CA ALA A 170 7.14 7.67 12.04
C ALA A 170 7.81 8.48 13.14
N PHE A 171 8.23 9.70 12.84
CA PHE A 171 8.88 10.58 13.81
C PHE A 171 7.90 11.11 14.86
N GLN A 172 6.74 11.64 14.39
CA GLN A 172 5.79 12.33 15.28
C GLN A 172 5.08 11.42 16.27
N TYR A 173 4.98 10.11 15.99
CA TYR A 173 4.21 9.16 16.81
C TYR A 173 5.07 8.03 17.39
N ALA A 174 6.39 8.14 17.31
CA ALA A 174 7.31 7.09 17.79
C ALA A 174 7.20 6.84 19.30
N ASP A 175 7.12 7.90 20.09
CA ASP A 175 6.97 7.86 21.55
C ASP A 175 5.61 7.36 22.02
N LEU A 176 4.63 7.29 21.12
CA LEU A 176 3.30 6.72 21.34
C LEU A 176 3.21 5.24 20.94
N GLY A 177 4.35 4.59 20.67
CA GLY A 177 4.39 3.18 20.30
C GLY A 177 3.88 2.86 18.89
N ILE A 178 3.82 3.87 18.01
CA ILE A 178 3.32 3.71 16.64
C ILE A 178 4.49 3.69 15.66
N ARG A 179 4.53 2.66 14.81
CA ARG A 179 5.53 2.52 13.74
C ARG A 179 4.91 2.79 12.38
N CYS A 180 5.62 3.52 11.55
CA CYS A 180 5.23 3.78 10.16
C CYS A 180 6.43 3.56 9.25
N ASN A 181 6.32 2.59 8.33
CA ASN A 181 7.37 2.27 7.37
C ASN A 181 6.81 2.22 5.95
N ALA A 182 7.68 2.29 4.95
CA ALA A 182 7.30 2.09 3.57
C ALA A 182 8.06 0.92 2.95
N ILE A 183 7.43 0.28 1.97
CA ILE A 183 8.09 -0.61 1.01
C ILE A 183 8.16 0.12 -0.31
N ALA A 184 9.30 0.08 -0.97
CA ALA A 184 9.52 0.61 -2.32
C ALA A 184 9.75 -0.55 -3.29
N PRO A 185 8.69 -1.17 -3.83
CA PRO A 185 8.82 -2.24 -4.81
C PRO A 185 9.43 -1.76 -6.12
N GLY A 186 10.18 -2.64 -6.78
CA GLY A 186 10.52 -2.53 -8.20
C GLY A 186 9.39 -2.97 -9.12
N GLY A 187 9.71 -3.60 -10.24
CA GLY A 187 8.71 -4.24 -11.10
C GLY A 187 8.16 -5.49 -10.44
N VAL A 188 6.84 -5.56 -10.23
CA VAL A 188 6.12 -6.69 -9.63
C VAL A 188 4.97 -7.10 -10.53
N GLU A 189 4.74 -8.40 -10.69
CA GLU A 189 3.63 -8.97 -11.46
C GLU A 189 2.28 -8.56 -10.84
N THR A 190 1.67 -7.51 -11.33
CA THR A 190 0.40 -6.97 -10.83
C THR A 190 -0.45 -6.38 -11.94
N ASN A 191 -1.73 -6.16 -11.65
CA ASN A 191 -2.67 -5.52 -12.56
C ASN A 191 -2.73 -3.98 -12.40
N ILE A 192 -1.73 -3.35 -11.76
CA ILE A 192 -1.75 -1.90 -11.47
C ILE A 192 -1.88 -1.03 -12.73
N GLY A 193 -1.45 -1.53 -13.89
CA GLY A 193 -1.60 -0.85 -15.19
C GLY A 193 -2.97 -1.02 -15.85
N VAL A 194 -3.79 -1.95 -15.39
CA VAL A 194 -5.11 -2.21 -15.98
C VAL A 194 -6.08 -1.09 -15.59
N GLY A 195 -6.68 -0.44 -16.60
CA GLY A 195 -7.57 0.72 -16.37
C GLY A 195 -6.85 2.03 -16.02
N SER A 196 -5.53 2.07 -16.10
CA SER A 196 -4.72 3.29 -16.00
C SER A 196 -4.87 4.17 -17.26
N ALA A 197 -4.34 5.39 -17.20
CA ALA A 197 -4.27 6.28 -18.37
C ALA A 197 -3.55 5.58 -19.55
N THR A 198 -3.95 5.93 -20.78
CA THR A 198 -3.24 5.46 -21.98
C THR A 198 -1.77 5.83 -21.88
N PRO A 199 -0.85 4.87 -22.09
CA PRO A 199 0.56 5.14 -21.94
C PRO A 199 1.07 6.21 -22.91
N SER A 200 1.81 7.20 -22.38
CA SER A 200 2.54 8.17 -23.20
C SER A 200 3.68 7.47 -23.94
N GLN A 201 3.74 7.61 -25.26
CA GLN A 201 4.84 7.08 -26.05
C GLN A 201 6.17 7.72 -25.64
N PHE A 202 6.20 9.06 -25.51
CA PHE A 202 7.38 9.78 -25.04
C PHE A 202 7.84 9.29 -23.66
N GLY A 203 6.90 9.16 -22.71
CA GLY A 203 7.21 8.69 -21.36
C GLY A 203 7.74 7.26 -21.34
N LEU A 204 7.14 6.34 -22.11
CA LEU A 204 7.58 4.96 -22.25
C LEU A 204 9.01 4.87 -22.81
N GLU A 205 9.31 5.61 -23.90
CA GLU A 205 10.66 5.65 -24.49
C GLU A 205 11.72 6.12 -23.46
N LYS A 206 11.37 7.06 -22.58
CA LYS A 206 12.28 7.50 -21.51
C LYS A 206 12.42 6.47 -20.40
N ALA A 207 11.31 5.87 -19.97
CA ALA A 207 11.29 4.84 -18.92
C ALA A 207 12.06 3.58 -19.34
N MET A 208 11.95 3.16 -20.61
CA MET A 208 12.65 1.99 -21.16
C MET A 208 14.18 2.04 -20.97
N LYS A 209 14.78 3.24 -20.96
CA LYS A 209 16.23 3.38 -20.70
C LYS A 209 16.64 2.84 -19.33
N GLY A 210 15.78 2.99 -18.34
CA GLY A 210 16.01 2.47 -16.99
C GLY A 210 15.49 1.04 -16.79
N MET A 211 14.54 0.59 -17.61
CA MET A 211 13.98 -0.78 -17.49
C MET A 211 14.97 -1.86 -17.93
N ALA A 212 15.88 -1.54 -18.83
CA ALA A 212 16.90 -2.48 -19.28
C ALA A 212 17.85 -2.96 -18.15
N THR A 213 17.92 -2.25 -17.06
CA THR A 213 18.73 -2.61 -15.88
C THR A 213 17.94 -3.41 -14.83
N ASN A 214 16.65 -3.68 -15.06
CA ASN A 214 15.85 -4.49 -14.13
C ASN A 214 16.31 -5.97 -14.19
N PRO A 215 16.82 -6.52 -13.08
CA PRO A 215 17.31 -7.92 -13.08
C PRO A 215 16.19 -8.94 -13.30
N ARG A 216 14.99 -8.68 -12.76
CA ARG A 216 13.79 -9.50 -12.90
C ARG A 216 12.53 -8.79 -12.39
N THR A 217 11.39 -9.27 -12.80
CA THR A 217 10.11 -8.93 -12.17
C THR A 217 9.92 -9.78 -10.91
N GLY A 218 9.49 -9.14 -9.82
CA GLY A 218 9.15 -9.81 -8.56
C GLY A 218 7.73 -10.35 -8.57
N LYS A 219 7.44 -11.25 -7.62
CA LYS A 219 6.08 -11.76 -7.37
C LYS A 219 5.41 -10.99 -6.23
N PRO A 220 4.07 -10.87 -6.22
CA PRO A 220 3.33 -10.23 -5.13
C PRO A 220 3.64 -10.80 -3.74
N GLU A 221 3.88 -12.11 -3.65
CA GLU A 221 4.22 -12.81 -2.40
C GLU A 221 5.55 -12.33 -1.79
N GLU A 222 6.50 -11.90 -2.62
CA GLU A 222 7.79 -11.37 -2.15
C GLU A 222 7.58 -10.03 -1.41
N ILE A 223 6.66 -9.19 -1.90
CA ILE A 223 6.29 -7.95 -1.21
C ILE A 223 5.45 -8.24 0.04
N ALA A 224 4.57 -9.24 -0.01
CA ALA A 224 3.80 -9.66 1.16
C ALA A 224 4.71 -10.13 2.30
N ALA A 225 5.81 -10.83 2.01
CA ALA A 225 6.78 -11.25 3.02
C ALA A 225 7.47 -10.04 3.71
N VAL A 226 7.83 -9.00 2.96
CA VAL A 226 8.38 -7.76 3.53
C VAL A 226 7.33 -7.02 4.36
N ALA A 227 6.07 -6.98 3.90
CA ALA A 227 4.97 -6.37 4.64
C ALA A 227 4.72 -7.10 5.97
N LEU A 228 4.76 -8.44 5.97
CA LEU A 228 4.64 -9.25 7.19
C LEU A 228 5.76 -8.93 8.19
N PHE A 229 7.01 -8.88 7.74
CA PHE A 229 8.13 -8.49 8.59
C PHE A 229 7.88 -7.12 9.23
N LEU A 230 7.56 -6.10 8.44
CA LEU A 230 7.33 -4.75 8.94
C LEU A 230 6.11 -4.64 9.87
N ALA A 231 5.09 -5.47 9.65
CA ALA A 231 3.88 -5.50 10.47
C ALA A 231 4.07 -6.23 11.80
N SER A 232 5.02 -7.15 11.89
CA SER A 232 5.28 -7.98 13.08
C SER A 232 6.19 -7.31 14.10
N ASP A 233 6.30 -7.94 15.28
CA ASP A 233 7.22 -7.49 16.33
C ASP A 233 8.71 -7.77 15.98
N ASP A 234 8.99 -8.58 14.94
CA ASP A 234 10.35 -8.75 14.40
C ASP A 234 10.95 -7.41 13.90
N ALA A 235 10.10 -6.46 13.51
CA ALA A 235 10.47 -5.13 13.07
C ALA A 235 10.29 -4.06 14.19
N SER A 236 10.32 -4.45 15.45
CA SER A 236 10.03 -3.54 16.59
C SER A 236 10.97 -2.31 16.65
N PHE A 237 12.19 -2.41 16.13
CA PHE A 237 13.16 -1.31 16.08
C PHE A 237 13.25 -0.65 14.69
N VAL A 238 12.34 -1.01 13.76
CA VAL A 238 12.28 -0.42 12.40
C VAL A 238 11.14 0.59 12.34
N ASN A 239 11.48 1.88 12.23
CA ASN A 239 10.51 2.98 12.13
C ASN A 239 11.04 4.08 11.21
N GLY A 240 10.20 4.60 10.31
CA GLY A 240 10.58 5.61 9.30
C GLY A 240 11.41 5.06 8.14
N ALA A 241 11.61 3.75 8.06
CA ALA A 241 12.39 3.13 7.00
C ALA A 241 11.61 3.05 5.68
N VAL A 242 12.37 3.08 4.57
CA VAL A 242 11.87 2.75 3.24
C VAL A 242 12.66 1.53 2.76
N ILE A 243 12.01 0.37 2.78
CA ILE A 243 12.64 -0.89 2.37
C ILE A 243 12.50 -1.03 0.85
N VAL A 244 13.61 -0.98 0.14
CA VAL A 244 13.65 -1.24 -1.30
C VAL A 244 13.56 -2.74 -1.54
N ALA A 245 12.59 -3.16 -2.36
CA ALA A 245 12.34 -4.56 -2.72
C ALA A 245 12.26 -4.67 -4.25
N ASP A 246 13.40 -4.70 -4.93
CA ASP A 246 13.54 -4.53 -6.37
C ASP A 246 14.59 -5.44 -7.03
N ALA A 247 15.02 -6.49 -6.34
CA ALA A 247 16.05 -7.43 -6.79
C ALA A 247 17.41 -6.75 -7.10
N GLY A 248 17.69 -5.58 -6.50
CA GLY A 248 18.94 -4.83 -6.74
C GLY A 248 18.88 -3.87 -7.93
N TRP A 249 17.70 -3.67 -8.53
CA TRP A 249 17.53 -2.79 -9.69
C TRP A 249 18.04 -1.37 -9.45
N THR A 250 17.98 -0.87 -8.23
CA THR A 250 18.38 0.52 -7.88
C THR A 250 19.60 0.58 -6.96
N ALA A 251 20.38 -0.49 -6.86
CA ALA A 251 21.53 -0.59 -5.95
C ALA A 251 22.85 0.00 -6.51
N TYR A 252 22.78 0.72 -7.63
CA TYR A 252 23.95 1.39 -8.24
C TYR A 252 23.89 2.90 -8.10
#